data_5018bd5054c85f491c78cba34c7767fe
#
_entry.id   5018bd5054c85f491c78cba34c7767fe
#
_cell.length_a   1.000
_cell.length_b   1.000
_cell.length_c   1.000
_cell.angle_alpha   90.00
_cell.angle_beta   90.00
_cell.angle_gamma   90.00
#
_symmetry.space_group_name_H-M   'P 1'
#
loop_
_entity.id
_entity.type
_entity.pdbx_description
1 polymer ?
#
loop_
_entity_poly.entity_id
_entity_poly.type
_entity_poly.pdbx_seq_one_letter_code
_entity_poly.pdbx_strand_id
1 'polypeptide(L)'
;AEAIARAHLMRERIGLPGGQLVANPIPVAAEIPARDLAPLIADAQNEAAARGIAGKAVTPFLLQRLFELTEGRSLSANIALVLNNARLAAEIARAILNSRGDAASL
;
A
#
# COMPACT_ATOMS: atom_id res chain seq x y z
N ALA A 1 -7.96 9.29 8.36
CA ALA A 1 -8.64 9.81 7.17
C ALA A 1 -8.78 11.33 7.19
N GLU A 2 -9.33 11.93 8.25
CA GLU A 2 -9.60 13.39 8.35
C GLU A 2 -8.35 14.26 8.21
N ALA A 3 -7.24 13.92 8.87
CA ALA A 3 -5.99 14.67 8.76
C ALA A 3 -5.44 14.68 7.33
N ILE A 4 -5.57 13.54 6.63
CA ILE A 4 -5.16 13.40 5.22
C ILE A 4 -6.06 14.27 4.33
N ALA A 5 -7.38 14.23 4.56
CA ALA A 5 -8.34 15.04 3.82
C ALA A 5 -8.07 16.54 4.01
N ARG A 6 -7.82 17.00 5.24
CA ARG A 6 -7.46 18.41 5.53
C ARG A 6 -6.15 18.81 4.83
N ALA A 7 -5.14 17.96 4.85
CA ALA A 7 -3.88 18.22 4.15
C ALA A 7 -4.08 18.34 2.64
N HIS A 8 -4.92 17.49 2.06
CA HIS A 8 -5.29 17.53 0.65
C HIS A 8 -5.98 18.85 0.28
N LEU A 9 -7.01 19.24 1.02
CA LEU A 9 -7.76 20.48 0.79
C LEU A 9 -6.89 21.73 0.99
N MET A 10 -5.96 21.72 1.94
CA MET A 10 -5.01 22.81 2.13
C MET A 10 -4.06 22.94 0.92
N ARG A 11 -3.55 21.81 0.40
CA ARG A 11 -2.72 21.81 -0.82
C ARG A 11 -3.48 22.39 -2.01
N GLU A 12 -4.76 22.03 -2.21
CA GLU A 12 -5.61 22.62 -3.25
C GLU A 12 -5.73 24.14 -3.08
N ARG A 13 -6.01 24.62 -1.84
CA ARG A 13 -6.17 26.04 -1.54
C ARG A 13 -4.94 26.89 -1.86
N ILE A 14 -3.75 26.38 -1.62
CA ILE A 14 -2.50 27.08 -1.90
C ILE A 14 -1.95 26.80 -3.31
N GLY A 15 -2.73 26.11 -4.15
CA GLY A 15 -2.33 25.80 -5.53
C GLY A 15 -1.10 24.90 -5.64
N LEU A 16 -0.84 24.04 -4.65
CA LEU A 16 0.32 23.17 -4.67
C LEU A 16 0.09 21.99 -5.61
N PRO A 17 0.87 21.86 -6.70
CA PRO A 17 0.67 20.79 -7.70
C PRO A 17 1.11 19.43 -7.18
N GLY A 18 0.74 18.36 -7.92
CA GLY A 18 1.14 16.97 -7.66
C GLY A 18 0.15 16.21 -6.79
N GLY A 19 0.45 14.93 -6.57
CA GLY A 19 -0.36 14.01 -5.75
C GLY A 19 0.15 13.90 -4.31
N GLN A 20 -0.59 13.12 -3.53
CA GLN A 20 -0.18 12.66 -2.20
C GLN A 20 -0.04 11.13 -2.21
N LEU A 21 1.08 10.63 -1.72
CA LEU A 21 1.25 9.21 -1.43
C LEU A 21 0.85 8.96 0.03
N VAL A 22 -0.10 8.07 0.23
CA VAL A 22 -0.54 7.62 1.56
C VAL A 22 -0.03 6.22 1.78
N ALA A 23 1.00 6.07 2.61
CA ALA A 23 1.52 4.76 3.01
C ALA A 23 0.63 4.19 4.12
N ASN A 24 -0.05 3.09 3.83
CA ASN A 24 -0.93 2.40 4.77
C ASN A 24 -0.40 1.00 5.03
N PRO A 25 -0.09 0.63 6.28
CA PRO A 25 0.49 -0.68 6.58
C PRO A 25 -0.53 -1.81 6.44
N ILE A 26 -0.01 -3.03 6.30
CA ILE A 26 -0.81 -4.25 6.44
C ILE A 26 -1.41 -4.29 7.86
N PRO A 27 -2.69 -4.68 8.03
CA PRO A 27 -3.25 -4.89 9.36
C PRO A 27 -2.40 -5.88 10.17
N VAL A 28 -2.11 -5.56 11.42
CA VAL A 28 -1.22 -6.36 12.30
C VAL A 28 -1.62 -7.84 12.36
N ALA A 29 -2.92 -8.14 12.34
CA ALA A 29 -3.42 -9.52 12.36
C ALA A 29 -3.09 -10.32 11.07
N ALA A 30 -2.76 -9.64 9.97
CA ALA A 30 -2.42 -10.25 8.68
C ALA A 30 -0.94 -10.05 8.31
N GLU A 31 -0.17 -9.36 9.14
CA GLU A 31 1.23 -9.06 8.89
C GLU A 31 2.09 -10.33 9.01
N ILE A 32 3.02 -10.50 8.07
CA ILE A 32 4.15 -11.41 8.23
C ILE A 32 5.28 -10.56 8.82
N PRO A 33 5.78 -10.91 10.02
CA PRO A 33 6.84 -10.13 10.65
C PRO A 33 8.05 -9.95 9.74
N ALA A 34 8.62 -8.74 9.71
CA ALA A 34 9.76 -8.42 8.84
C ALA A 34 10.95 -9.37 9.04
N ARG A 35 11.20 -9.82 10.27
CA ARG A 35 12.25 -10.79 10.60
C ARG A 35 12.07 -12.14 9.90
N ASP A 36 10.82 -12.54 9.66
CA ASP A 36 10.47 -13.81 9.02
C ASP A 36 10.44 -13.66 7.49
N LEU A 37 10.04 -12.49 7.01
CA LEU A 37 9.90 -12.22 5.58
C LEU A 37 11.23 -11.81 4.91
N ALA A 38 12.10 -11.08 5.61
CA ALA A 38 13.33 -10.55 5.04
C ALA A 38 14.27 -11.64 4.45
N PRO A 39 14.53 -12.77 5.12
CA PRO A 39 15.34 -13.83 4.53
C PRO A 39 14.69 -14.44 3.28
N LEU A 40 13.36 -14.61 3.27
CA LEU A 40 12.65 -15.16 2.11
C LEU A 40 12.71 -14.22 0.90
N ILE A 41 12.66 -12.92 1.13
CA ILE A 41 12.85 -11.92 0.07
C ILE A 41 14.28 -12.00 -0.48
N ALA A 42 15.28 -12.09 0.39
CA ALA A 42 16.68 -12.20 -0.04
C ALA A 42 16.91 -13.46 -0.89
N ASP A 43 16.37 -14.59 -0.47
CA ASP A 43 16.47 -15.85 -1.21
C ASP A 43 15.79 -15.75 -2.58
N ALA A 44 14.60 -15.18 -2.64
CA ALA A 44 13.88 -14.98 -3.91
C ALA A 44 14.62 -14.01 -4.85
N GLN A 45 15.25 -12.96 -4.32
CA GLN A 45 16.08 -12.04 -5.10
C GLN A 45 17.34 -12.71 -5.65
N ASN A 46 18.04 -13.49 -4.84
CA ASN A 46 19.20 -14.25 -5.26
C ASN A 46 18.85 -15.27 -6.36
N GLU A 47 17.71 -15.93 -6.22
CA GLU A 47 17.20 -16.87 -7.24
C GLU A 47 16.85 -16.15 -8.54
N ALA A 48 16.21 -14.99 -8.48
CA ALA A 48 15.92 -14.16 -9.65
C ALA A 48 17.21 -13.77 -10.39
N ALA A 49 18.23 -13.33 -9.65
CA ALA A 49 19.53 -12.97 -10.20
C ALA A 49 20.23 -14.18 -10.85
N ALA A 50 20.24 -15.34 -10.19
CA ALA A 50 20.82 -16.57 -10.72
C ALA A 50 20.14 -17.07 -11.99
N ARG A 51 18.85 -16.81 -12.15
CA ARG A 51 18.05 -17.13 -13.34
C ARG A 51 18.10 -16.05 -14.43
N GLY A 52 18.81 -14.94 -14.23
CA GLY A 52 18.89 -13.83 -15.16
C GLY A 52 17.57 -13.07 -15.33
N ILE A 53 16.65 -13.14 -14.34
CA ILE A 53 15.38 -12.45 -14.37
C ILE A 53 15.63 -10.97 -14.06
N ALA A 54 15.22 -10.08 -15.01
CA ALA A 54 15.50 -8.66 -14.92
C ALA A 54 14.31 -7.81 -15.36
N GLY A 55 14.35 -6.51 -15.08
CA GLY A 55 13.36 -5.53 -15.50
C GLY A 55 11.96 -5.85 -14.98
N LYS A 56 10.95 -5.74 -15.84
CA LYS A 56 9.54 -5.94 -15.49
C LYS A 56 9.17 -7.35 -15.04
N ALA A 57 10.04 -8.35 -15.29
CA ALA A 57 9.79 -9.73 -14.89
C ALA A 57 10.14 -10.01 -13.42
N VAL A 58 10.91 -9.14 -12.76
CA VAL A 58 11.35 -9.34 -11.38
C VAL A 58 10.17 -9.37 -10.40
N THR A 59 9.30 -8.38 -10.44
CA THR A 59 8.18 -8.29 -9.48
C THR A 59 7.22 -9.48 -9.55
N PRO A 60 6.73 -9.93 -10.73
CA PRO A 60 5.90 -11.13 -10.81
C PRO A 60 6.62 -12.37 -10.28
N PHE A 61 7.90 -12.54 -10.59
CA PHE A 61 8.69 -13.66 -10.08
C PHE A 61 8.80 -13.64 -8.55
N LEU A 62 9.14 -12.50 -7.95
CA LEU A 62 9.26 -12.37 -6.49
C LEU A 62 7.91 -12.66 -5.80
N LEU A 63 6.81 -12.14 -6.33
CA LEU A 63 5.48 -12.40 -5.76
C LEU A 63 5.13 -13.88 -5.80
N GLN A 64 5.36 -14.55 -6.93
CA GLN A 64 5.14 -15.98 -7.07
C GLN A 64 6.03 -16.79 -6.10
N ARG A 65 7.30 -16.43 -6.03
CA ARG A 65 8.25 -17.14 -5.17
C ARG A 65 7.93 -16.95 -3.68
N LEU A 66 7.57 -15.75 -3.27
CA LEU A 66 7.13 -15.48 -1.91
C LEU A 66 5.82 -16.21 -1.57
N PHE A 67 4.90 -16.32 -2.52
CA PHE A 67 3.69 -17.13 -2.33
C PHE A 67 4.03 -18.59 -2.00
N GLU A 68 4.95 -19.19 -2.74
CA GLU A 68 5.42 -20.56 -2.52
C GLU A 68 6.14 -20.71 -1.17
N LEU A 69 7.12 -19.83 -0.89
CA LEU A 69 7.92 -19.87 0.34
C LEU A 69 7.12 -19.57 1.62
N THR A 70 6.02 -18.86 1.50
CA THR A 70 5.15 -18.54 2.65
C THR A 70 3.90 -19.42 2.72
N GLU A 71 3.80 -20.46 1.90
CA GLU A 71 2.63 -21.34 1.83
C GLU A 71 1.33 -20.55 1.65
N GLY A 72 1.34 -19.55 0.79
CA GLY A 72 0.21 -18.69 0.46
C GLY A 72 -0.06 -17.54 1.46
N ARG A 73 0.66 -17.45 2.59
CA ARG A 73 0.46 -16.37 3.57
C ARG A 73 0.73 -14.98 3.00
N SER A 74 1.71 -14.86 2.10
CA SER A 74 2.01 -13.58 1.44
C SER A 74 0.84 -13.06 0.60
N LEU A 75 0.09 -13.94 -0.06
CA LEU A 75 -1.12 -13.58 -0.80
C LEU A 75 -2.23 -13.11 0.14
N SER A 76 -2.46 -13.82 1.24
CA SER A 76 -3.46 -13.45 2.24
C SER A 76 -3.14 -12.08 2.87
N ALA A 77 -1.87 -11.83 3.19
CA ALA A 77 -1.40 -10.53 3.68
C ALA A 77 -1.62 -9.41 2.65
N ASN A 78 -1.33 -9.67 1.37
CA ASN A 78 -1.53 -8.70 0.30
C ASN A 78 -3.02 -8.40 0.07
N ILE A 79 -3.89 -9.39 0.13
CA ILE A 79 -5.35 -9.18 0.06
C ILE A 79 -5.82 -8.30 1.21
N ALA A 80 -5.38 -8.58 2.44
CA ALA A 80 -5.70 -7.76 3.60
C ALA A 80 -5.22 -6.30 3.44
N LEU A 81 -4.02 -6.10 2.89
CA LEU A 81 -3.47 -4.78 2.56
C LEU A 81 -4.36 -4.04 1.55
N VAL A 82 -4.71 -4.69 0.43
CA VAL A 82 -5.55 -4.08 -0.62
C VAL A 82 -6.92 -3.67 -0.08
N LEU A 83 -7.55 -4.52 0.72
CA LEU A 83 -8.83 -4.21 1.37
C LEU A 83 -8.70 -3.04 2.36
N ASN A 84 -7.62 -3.01 3.15
CA ASN A 84 -7.36 -1.91 4.08
C ASN A 84 -7.12 -0.58 3.33
N ASN A 85 -6.39 -0.62 2.23
CA ASN A 85 -6.16 0.54 1.37
C ASN A 85 -7.47 1.06 0.76
N ALA A 86 -8.33 0.18 0.28
CA ALA A 86 -9.63 0.56 -0.28
C ALA A 86 -10.54 1.20 0.78
N ARG A 87 -10.56 0.68 2.01
CA ARG A 87 -11.32 1.28 3.13
C ARG A 87 -10.79 2.67 3.46
N LEU A 88 -9.48 2.81 3.65
CA LEU A 88 -8.87 4.11 3.96
C LEU A 88 -9.13 5.14 2.84
N ALA A 89 -9.03 4.74 1.58
CA ALA A 89 -9.32 5.60 0.44
C ALA A 89 -10.78 6.09 0.46
N ALA A 90 -11.74 5.22 0.76
CA ALA A 90 -13.15 5.59 0.89
C ALA A 90 -13.40 6.55 2.08
N GLU A 91 -12.74 6.32 3.21
CA GLU A 91 -12.81 7.21 4.37
C GLU A 91 -12.24 8.60 4.07
N ILE A 92 -11.10 8.67 3.37
CA ILE A 92 -10.50 9.94 2.94
C ILE A 92 -11.44 10.69 1.99
N ALA A 93 -12.01 9.99 1.00
CA ALA A 93 -12.94 10.60 0.06
C ALA A 93 -14.18 11.18 0.77
N ARG A 94 -14.76 10.44 1.72
CA ARG A 94 -15.87 10.93 2.55
C ARG A 94 -15.49 12.15 3.38
N ALA A 95 -14.31 12.14 4.00
CA ALA A 95 -13.83 13.27 4.81
C ALA A 95 -13.61 14.53 3.94
N ILE A 96 -13.13 14.38 2.70
CA ILE A 96 -13.01 15.50 1.75
C ILE A 96 -14.39 16.08 1.41
N LEU A 97 -15.36 15.22 1.10
CA LEU A 97 -16.73 15.68 0.77
C LEU A 97 -17.39 16.41 1.94
N ASN A 98 -17.31 15.88 3.14
CA ASN A 98 -17.86 16.51 4.35
C ASN A 98 -17.24 17.89 4.59
N SER A 99 -15.91 18.01 4.51
CA SER A 99 -15.19 19.27 4.71
C SER A 99 -15.51 20.33 3.64
N ARG A 100 -15.86 19.91 2.41
CA ARG A 100 -16.31 20.82 1.35
C ARG A 100 -17.76 21.27 1.57
N GLY A 101 -18.63 20.38 2.09
CA GLY A 101 -20.01 20.71 2.44
C GLY A 101 -20.10 21.76 3.55
N ASP A 102 -19.30 21.62 4.60
CA ASP A 102 -19.24 22.57 5.71
C ASP A 102 -18.76 23.96 5.26
N ALA A 103 -17.81 24.02 4.33
CA ALA A 103 -17.30 25.27 3.78
C ALA A 103 -18.29 26.00 2.85
N ALA A 104 -19.23 25.27 2.26
CA ALA A 104 -20.29 25.84 1.39
C ALA A 104 -21.50 26.34 2.19
N SER A 105 -21.58 26.02 3.49
CA SER A 105 -22.71 26.40 4.38
C SER A 105 -22.40 27.65 5.22
N LEU A 106 -21.27 28.28 5.03
CA LEU A 106 -20.83 29.54 5.65
C LEU A 106 -20.89 30.69 4.63
#